data_c144d368c15ef0bcc09e9e9b7dd3644b
#
_entry.id   c144d368c15ef0bcc09e9e9b7dd3644b
#
_cell.length_a   1.000
_cell.length_b   1.000
_cell.length_c   1.000
_cell.angle_alpha   90.00
_cell.angle_beta   90.00
_cell.angle_gamma   90.00
#
_symmetry.space_group_name_H-M   'P 1'
#
loop_
_entity.id
_entity.type
_entity.pdbx_description
1 polymer ?
#
loop_
_entity_poly.entity_id
_entity_poly.type
_entity_poly.pdbx_seq_one_letter_code
_entity_poly.pdbx_strand_id
1 'polypeptide(L)'
;HAPLVQIDKEHLQDFKVLFKTLEESKATVWISTPSFAEMCLVDPSFNQELLPELEQFVFCGEKLFSATVEKLMERFPRAEVVNTYGPTESTVMVTWMPLTRELLEKYPDNLPVGVIKPGTTVLIDGPESGEIIIYGNTVAKGYYENPEMNAKHFFEVDGERAYRTGDVGHFEGDLLFCEGRIDFQIKLH
;
A
#
# COMPACT_ATOMS: atom_id res chain seq x y z
N HIS A 1 20.97 10.71 -1.77
CA HIS A 1 20.62 9.37 -2.28
C HIS A 1 20.48 8.45 -1.09
N ALA A 2 19.30 7.86 -0.89
CA ALA A 2 19.10 6.81 0.10
C ALA A 2 19.52 5.46 -0.51
N PRO A 3 20.28 4.60 0.20
CA PRO A 3 20.57 3.26 -0.25
C PRO A 3 19.29 2.41 -0.24
N LEU A 4 19.13 1.52 -1.23
CA LEU A 4 18.06 0.55 -1.31
C LEU A 4 18.61 -0.84 -0.97
N VAL A 5 18.02 -1.51 0.01
CA VAL A 5 18.29 -2.91 0.33
C VAL A 5 17.12 -3.74 -0.19
N GLN A 6 17.39 -4.60 -1.16
CA GLN A 6 16.39 -5.47 -1.74
C GLN A 6 16.41 -6.83 -1.05
N ILE A 7 15.25 -7.32 -0.64
CA ILE A 7 15.04 -8.68 -0.19
C ILE A 7 14.61 -9.52 -1.39
N ASP A 8 15.36 -10.56 -1.70
CA ASP A 8 15.08 -11.48 -2.80
C ASP A 8 14.47 -12.81 -2.33
N LYS A 9 14.18 -13.70 -3.28
CA LYS A 9 13.55 -15.00 -2.99
C LYS A 9 14.44 -15.93 -2.15
N GLU A 10 15.74 -15.79 -2.20
CA GLU A 10 16.66 -16.64 -1.42
C GLU A 10 16.60 -16.27 0.07
N HIS A 11 16.49 -14.98 0.37
CA HIS A 11 16.29 -14.50 1.75
C HIS A 11 14.97 -15.00 2.35
N LEU A 12 13.92 -15.19 1.53
CA LEU A 12 12.60 -15.64 1.99
C LEU A 12 12.56 -17.13 2.37
N GLN A 13 13.56 -17.93 1.97
CA GLN A 13 13.60 -19.36 2.24
C GLN A 13 14.17 -19.70 3.62
N ASP A 14 14.90 -18.78 4.24
CA ASP A 14 15.51 -18.96 5.55
C ASP A 14 15.39 -17.68 6.40
N PHE A 15 14.54 -17.75 7.42
CA PHE A 15 14.32 -16.63 8.36
C PHE A 15 15.61 -16.16 9.04
N LYS A 16 16.59 -17.02 9.26
CA LYS A 16 17.86 -16.61 9.86
C LYS A 16 18.66 -15.72 8.90
N VAL A 17 18.66 -16.09 7.62
CA VAL A 17 19.33 -15.28 6.58
C VAL A 17 18.59 -13.96 6.41
N LEU A 18 17.26 -14.01 6.34
CA LEU A 18 16.42 -12.82 6.23
C LEU A 18 16.69 -11.84 7.38
N PHE A 19 16.61 -12.30 8.63
CA PHE A 19 16.73 -11.43 9.79
C PHE A 19 18.14 -10.89 9.96
N LYS A 20 19.15 -11.67 9.62
CA LYS A 20 20.53 -11.18 9.56
C LYS A 20 20.68 -10.07 8.53
N THR A 21 20.11 -10.24 7.33
CA THR A 21 20.12 -9.21 6.28
C THR A 21 19.39 -7.94 6.71
N LEU A 22 18.25 -8.10 7.39
CA LEU A 22 17.48 -6.97 7.93
C LEU A 22 18.29 -6.21 9.00
N GLU A 23 18.91 -6.91 9.95
CA GLU A 23 19.76 -6.31 10.99
C GLU A 23 20.93 -5.53 10.37
N GLU A 24 21.65 -6.16 9.42
CA GLU A 24 22.80 -5.55 8.73
C GLU A 24 22.38 -4.36 7.83
N SER A 25 21.12 -4.30 7.38
CA SER A 25 20.60 -3.25 6.50
C SER A 25 20.59 -1.87 7.12
N LYS A 26 20.40 -1.78 8.45
CA LYS A 26 20.16 -0.53 9.20
C LYS A 26 19.06 0.31 8.56
N ALA A 27 18.00 -0.35 8.08
CA ALA A 27 16.92 0.30 7.38
C ALA A 27 16.19 1.29 8.29
N THR A 28 15.93 2.48 7.79
CA THR A 28 15.11 3.50 8.44
C THR A 28 13.67 3.48 7.92
N VAL A 29 13.46 2.99 6.70
CA VAL A 29 12.15 2.85 6.08
C VAL A 29 11.97 1.44 5.53
N TRP A 30 10.86 0.83 5.88
CA TRP A 30 10.41 -0.46 5.37
C TRP A 30 9.26 -0.24 4.39
N ILE A 31 9.39 -0.79 3.17
CA ILE A 31 8.32 -0.74 2.16
C ILE A 31 8.02 -2.17 1.71
N SER A 32 6.79 -2.63 1.91
CA SER A 32 6.36 -3.97 1.47
C SER A 32 4.84 -4.09 1.32
N THR A 33 4.39 -5.29 0.92
CA THR A 33 3.01 -5.70 1.16
C THR A 33 2.79 -6.03 2.64
N PRO A 34 1.56 -5.90 3.18
CA PRO A 34 1.20 -6.33 4.52
C PRO A 34 1.57 -7.79 4.80
N SER A 35 1.29 -8.71 3.87
CA SER A 35 1.56 -10.14 4.02
C SER A 35 3.03 -10.47 4.30
N PHE A 36 3.96 -9.72 3.74
CA PHE A 36 5.38 -9.91 4.02
C PHE A 36 5.74 -9.53 5.47
N ALA A 37 5.20 -8.43 5.97
CA ALA A 37 5.40 -8.04 7.37
C ALA A 37 4.70 -9.03 8.33
N GLU A 38 3.51 -9.54 7.98
CA GLU A 38 2.80 -10.56 8.74
C GLU A 38 3.63 -11.85 8.85
N MET A 39 4.26 -12.26 7.76
CA MET A 39 5.18 -13.40 7.75
C MET A 39 6.35 -13.17 8.74
N CYS A 40 6.96 -11.99 8.74
CA CYS A 40 8.03 -11.65 9.69
C CYS A 40 7.53 -11.59 11.14
N LEU A 41 6.29 -11.11 11.37
CA LEU A 41 5.66 -11.03 12.69
C LEU A 41 5.37 -12.39 13.34
N VAL A 42 5.47 -13.50 12.61
CA VAL A 42 5.40 -14.86 13.19
C VAL A 42 6.53 -15.08 14.18
N ASP A 43 7.71 -14.54 13.90
CA ASP A 43 8.86 -14.64 14.79
C ASP A 43 8.88 -13.45 15.80
N PRO A 44 8.94 -13.72 17.10
CA PRO A 44 8.99 -12.65 18.11
C PRO A 44 10.26 -11.80 18.08
N SER A 45 11.33 -12.26 17.43
CA SER A 45 12.57 -11.48 17.27
C SER A 45 12.42 -10.35 16.22
N PHE A 46 11.36 -10.37 15.41
CA PHE A 46 11.03 -9.25 14.54
C PHE A 46 10.44 -8.11 15.36
N ASN A 47 11.30 -7.24 15.85
CA ASN A 47 10.98 -6.14 16.74
C ASN A 47 11.99 -4.99 16.63
N GLN A 48 11.83 -3.96 17.47
CA GLN A 48 12.67 -2.76 17.46
C GLN A 48 14.15 -3.03 17.80
N GLU A 49 14.48 -4.16 18.45
CA GLU A 49 15.86 -4.52 18.75
C GLU A 49 16.57 -5.02 17.49
N LEU A 50 15.85 -5.76 16.63
CA LEU A 50 16.35 -6.22 15.34
C LEU A 50 16.57 -5.04 14.36
N LEU A 51 15.67 -4.08 14.34
CA LEU A 51 15.70 -2.92 13.46
C LEU A 51 15.69 -1.61 14.28
N PRO A 52 16.80 -1.30 14.97
CA PRO A 52 16.84 -0.18 15.92
C PRO A 52 16.70 1.19 15.28
N GLU A 53 17.03 1.32 13.99
CA GLU A 53 16.98 2.58 13.23
C GLU A 53 15.67 2.74 12.44
N LEU A 54 14.75 1.75 12.50
CA LEU A 54 13.51 1.80 11.74
C LEU A 54 12.57 2.87 12.29
N GLU A 55 12.20 3.80 11.42
CA GLU A 55 11.34 4.95 11.70
C GLU A 55 9.96 4.80 11.07
N GLN A 56 9.83 4.02 9.98
CA GLN A 56 8.58 3.96 9.24
C GLN A 56 8.37 2.62 8.52
N PHE A 57 7.15 2.11 8.63
CA PHE A 57 6.59 1.06 7.77
C PHE A 57 5.64 1.70 6.75
N VAL A 58 5.80 1.39 5.46
CA VAL A 58 4.91 1.84 4.38
C VAL A 58 4.34 0.63 3.67
N PHE A 59 3.04 0.47 3.74
CA PHE A 59 2.33 -0.67 3.15
C PHE A 59 1.51 -0.28 1.94
N CYS A 60 1.61 -1.08 0.88
CA CYS A 60 0.83 -0.95 -0.34
C CYS A 60 0.55 -2.31 -0.98
N GLY A 61 -0.49 -2.37 -1.82
CA GLY A 61 -0.75 -3.50 -2.72
C GLY A 61 -1.67 -4.57 -2.18
N GLU A 62 -1.92 -4.61 -0.88
CA GLU A 62 -2.86 -5.53 -0.22
C GLU A 62 -3.63 -4.81 0.89
N LYS A 63 -4.73 -5.42 1.36
CA LYS A 63 -5.47 -4.90 2.52
C LYS A 63 -4.60 -5.02 3.78
N LEU A 64 -4.41 -3.90 4.48
CA LEU A 64 -3.75 -3.85 5.77
C LEU A 64 -4.80 -3.99 6.89
N PHE A 65 -4.62 -4.98 7.76
CA PHE A 65 -5.53 -5.26 8.87
C PHE A 65 -5.11 -4.56 10.16
N SER A 66 -6.09 -4.10 10.94
CA SER A 66 -5.85 -3.43 12.23
C SER A 66 -4.99 -4.27 13.17
N ALA A 67 -5.24 -5.58 13.25
CA ALA A 67 -4.46 -6.49 14.09
C ALA A 67 -2.97 -6.56 13.71
N THR A 68 -2.65 -6.41 12.42
CA THR A 68 -1.26 -6.35 11.93
C THR A 68 -0.60 -5.04 12.38
N VAL A 69 -1.33 -3.92 12.24
CA VAL A 69 -0.85 -2.59 12.66
C VAL A 69 -0.62 -2.55 14.16
N GLU A 70 -1.54 -3.07 14.98
CA GLU A 70 -1.40 -3.16 16.44
C GLU A 70 -0.12 -3.90 16.85
N LYS A 71 0.14 -5.07 16.26
CA LYS A 71 1.37 -5.83 16.52
C LYS A 71 2.63 -5.08 16.11
N LEU A 72 2.59 -4.36 14.98
CA LEU A 72 3.72 -3.53 14.55
C LEU A 72 3.97 -2.39 15.53
N MET A 73 2.92 -1.67 15.97
CA MET A 73 3.04 -0.59 16.96
C MET A 73 3.52 -1.08 18.33
N GLU A 74 3.20 -2.33 18.71
CA GLU A 74 3.71 -2.95 19.94
C GLU A 74 5.19 -3.30 19.83
N ARG A 75 5.61 -3.92 18.71
CA ARG A 75 6.98 -4.40 18.54
C ARG A 75 7.96 -3.32 18.08
N PHE A 76 7.46 -2.27 17.42
CA PHE A 76 8.23 -1.16 16.89
C PHE A 76 7.66 0.18 17.38
N PRO A 77 7.75 0.46 18.68
CA PRO A 77 7.09 1.63 19.27
C PRO A 77 7.65 2.99 18.80
N ARG A 78 8.77 3.00 18.08
CA ARG A 78 9.37 4.20 17.49
C ARG A 78 9.04 4.37 16.01
N ALA A 79 8.52 3.34 15.35
CA ALA A 79 8.22 3.38 13.94
C ALA A 79 6.75 3.77 13.70
N GLU A 80 6.55 4.67 12.76
CA GLU A 80 5.22 5.01 12.24
C GLU A 80 4.76 3.91 11.26
N VAL A 81 3.47 3.58 11.28
CA VAL A 81 2.86 2.67 10.31
C VAL A 81 2.00 3.47 9.34
N VAL A 82 2.30 3.37 8.05
CA VAL A 82 1.61 4.11 6.99
C VAL A 82 0.90 3.14 6.05
N ASN A 83 -0.40 3.35 5.87
CA ASN A 83 -1.19 2.69 4.85
C ASN A 83 -1.20 3.54 3.58
N THR A 84 -1.08 2.89 2.42
CA THR A 84 -1.12 3.57 1.12
C THR A 84 -1.89 2.74 0.10
N TYR A 85 -2.40 3.42 -0.92
CA TYR A 85 -3.12 2.79 -2.02
C TYR A 85 -2.64 3.35 -3.35
N GLY A 86 -2.67 2.51 -4.35
CA GLY A 86 -2.52 2.84 -5.76
C GLY A 86 -2.06 1.64 -6.59
N PRO A 87 -2.50 1.58 -7.85
CA PRO A 87 -2.07 0.56 -8.79
C PRO A 87 -0.71 0.92 -9.41
N THR A 88 -0.05 -0.07 -9.98
CA THR A 88 1.19 0.10 -10.76
C THR A 88 1.00 1.12 -11.89
N GLU A 89 -0.18 1.14 -12.50
CA GLU A 89 -0.58 2.04 -13.58
C GLU A 89 -0.67 3.51 -13.17
N SER A 90 -0.62 3.80 -11.85
CA SER A 90 -0.57 5.15 -11.31
C SER A 90 0.55 5.35 -10.27
N THR A 91 1.77 4.90 -10.59
CA THR A 91 2.99 5.09 -9.78
C THR A 91 2.93 4.49 -8.37
N VAL A 92 2.22 3.36 -8.20
CA VAL A 92 2.13 2.51 -7.00
C VAL A 92 1.43 3.15 -5.81
N MET A 93 1.73 4.38 -5.43
CA MET A 93 1.16 5.03 -4.24
C MET A 93 0.58 6.39 -4.60
N VAL A 94 -0.74 6.51 -4.56
CA VAL A 94 -1.48 7.77 -4.80
C VAL A 94 -2.11 8.34 -3.55
N THR A 95 -2.07 7.59 -2.44
CA THR A 95 -2.55 8.02 -1.12
C THR A 95 -1.48 7.89 -0.05
N TRP A 96 -1.73 8.50 1.11
CA TRP A 96 -0.87 8.45 2.28
C TRP A 96 -1.68 8.55 3.56
N MET A 97 -1.51 7.58 4.49
CA MET A 97 -2.23 7.53 5.76
C MET A 97 -1.35 7.03 6.90
N PRO A 98 -0.75 7.92 7.69
CA PRO A 98 -0.19 7.53 8.98
C PRO A 98 -1.31 7.01 9.90
N LEU A 99 -1.12 5.80 10.42
CA LEU A 99 -2.10 5.15 11.26
C LEU A 99 -1.82 5.46 12.74
N THR A 100 -2.89 5.71 13.49
CA THR A 100 -2.86 5.94 14.92
C THR A 100 -3.79 4.95 15.64
N ARG A 101 -3.62 4.77 16.96
CA ARG A 101 -4.52 3.90 17.74
C ARG A 101 -5.99 4.36 17.66
N GLU A 102 -6.22 5.68 17.62
CA GLU A 102 -7.56 6.25 17.47
C GLU A 102 -8.20 5.86 16.13
N LEU A 103 -7.41 5.82 15.06
CA LEU A 103 -7.89 5.37 13.75
C LEU A 103 -8.22 3.87 13.73
N LEU A 104 -7.42 3.05 14.40
CA LEU A 104 -7.69 1.62 14.53
C LEU A 104 -8.99 1.36 15.32
N GLU A 105 -9.20 2.09 16.40
CA GLU A 105 -10.44 2.03 17.19
C GLU A 105 -11.66 2.50 16.39
N LYS A 106 -11.49 3.57 15.60
CA LYS A 106 -12.58 4.12 14.78
C LYS A 106 -12.94 3.24 13.59
N TYR A 107 -11.95 2.59 12.97
CA TYR A 107 -12.10 1.82 11.73
C TYR A 107 -11.51 0.40 11.86
N PRO A 108 -12.01 -0.44 12.79
CA PRO A 108 -11.38 -1.73 13.10
C PRO A 108 -11.41 -2.73 11.93
N ASP A 109 -12.42 -2.66 11.07
CA ASP A 109 -12.66 -3.62 9.99
C ASP A 109 -12.10 -3.19 8.63
N ASN A 110 -11.99 -1.88 8.40
CA ASN A 110 -11.51 -1.33 7.14
C ASN A 110 -10.77 -0.02 7.36
N LEU A 111 -9.45 -0.08 7.43
CA LEU A 111 -8.61 1.09 7.60
C LEU A 111 -8.64 1.98 6.35
N PRO A 112 -8.71 3.31 6.51
CA PRO A 112 -8.57 4.22 5.37
C PRO A 112 -7.22 4.02 4.69
N VAL A 113 -7.22 4.12 3.38
CA VAL A 113 -5.98 4.14 2.59
C VAL A 113 -5.37 5.54 2.49
N GLY A 114 -6.10 6.55 2.93
CA GLY A 114 -5.60 7.88 3.24
C GLY A 114 -6.06 9.02 2.36
N VAL A 115 -5.35 10.11 2.46
CA VAL A 115 -5.58 11.32 1.65
C VAL A 115 -4.85 11.20 0.31
N ILE A 116 -5.40 11.82 -0.71
CA ILE A 116 -4.83 11.82 -2.05
C ILE A 116 -3.60 12.74 -2.10
N LYS A 117 -2.50 12.24 -2.67
CA LYS A 117 -1.28 13.03 -2.83
C LYS A 117 -1.46 14.16 -3.88
N PRO A 118 -0.76 15.29 -3.75
CA PRO A 118 -0.81 16.37 -4.72
C PRO A 118 -0.45 15.91 -6.15
N GLY A 119 -1.15 16.45 -7.15
CA GLY A 119 -0.94 16.12 -8.57
C GLY A 119 -1.64 14.84 -9.04
N THR A 120 -2.46 14.26 -8.19
CA THR A 120 -3.35 13.13 -8.50
C THR A 120 -4.76 13.51 -8.11
N THR A 121 -5.73 13.08 -8.88
CA THR A 121 -7.15 13.18 -8.53
C THR A 121 -7.78 11.80 -8.55
N VAL A 122 -8.71 11.58 -7.63
CA VAL A 122 -9.49 10.35 -7.54
C VAL A 122 -10.97 10.70 -7.62
N LEU A 123 -11.69 9.97 -8.46
CA LEU A 123 -13.15 9.98 -8.55
C LEU A 123 -13.70 8.62 -8.14
N ILE A 124 -14.88 8.62 -7.56
CA ILE A 124 -15.70 7.42 -7.32
C ILE A 124 -16.80 7.38 -8.36
N ASP A 125 -16.80 6.34 -9.20
CA ASP A 125 -17.84 6.14 -10.24
C ASP A 125 -19.05 5.44 -9.61
N GLY A 126 -19.82 6.21 -8.83
CA GLY A 126 -20.99 5.78 -8.11
C GLY A 126 -21.52 6.85 -7.14
N PRO A 127 -22.76 6.73 -6.63
CA PRO A 127 -23.38 7.76 -5.81
C PRO A 127 -22.82 7.86 -4.38
N GLU A 128 -22.45 6.76 -3.77
CA GLU A 128 -21.88 6.69 -2.40
C GLU A 128 -20.59 5.86 -2.39
N SER A 129 -20.59 4.73 -3.11
CA SER A 129 -19.45 3.84 -3.33
C SER A 129 -19.44 3.43 -4.81
N GLY A 130 -18.27 3.16 -5.37
CA GLY A 130 -18.14 2.78 -6.76
C GLY A 130 -16.69 2.54 -7.17
N GLU A 131 -16.48 2.38 -8.48
CA GLU A 131 -15.14 2.18 -9.00
C GLU A 131 -14.24 3.38 -8.70
N ILE A 132 -13.05 3.11 -8.18
CA ILE A 132 -12.01 4.12 -7.99
C ILE A 132 -11.40 4.42 -9.36
N ILE A 133 -11.52 5.67 -9.81
CA ILE A 133 -10.88 6.19 -11.02
C ILE A 133 -9.79 7.16 -10.61
N ILE A 134 -8.59 6.97 -11.15
CA ILE A 134 -7.44 7.84 -10.87
C ILE A 134 -7.11 8.61 -12.15
N TYR A 135 -6.91 9.93 -12.05
CA TYR A 135 -6.44 10.72 -13.18
C TYR A 135 -5.40 11.76 -12.78
N GLY A 136 -4.63 12.23 -13.77
CA GLY A 136 -3.55 13.19 -13.59
C GLY A 136 -2.18 12.66 -13.98
N ASN A 137 -1.16 13.36 -13.53
CA ASN A 137 0.24 13.14 -13.97
C ASN A 137 0.85 11.81 -13.53
N THR A 138 0.24 11.13 -12.56
CA THR A 138 0.71 9.83 -12.05
C THR A 138 0.30 8.66 -12.95
N VAL A 139 -0.69 8.86 -13.82
CA VAL A 139 -1.24 7.80 -14.67
C VAL A 139 -0.29 7.47 -15.82
N ALA A 140 0.01 6.20 -15.99
CA ALA A 140 0.86 5.68 -17.05
C ALA A 140 0.30 5.98 -18.45
N LYS A 141 1.13 5.83 -19.48
CA LYS A 141 0.69 6.03 -20.89
C LYS A 141 -0.18 4.89 -21.41
N GLY A 142 -0.15 3.74 -20.72
CA GLY A 142 -0.84 2.52 -21.10
C GLY A 142 0.06 1.30 -21.00
N TYR A 143 -0.49 0.14 -21.35
CA TYR A 143 0.22 -1.13 -21.46
C TYR A 143 0.94 -1.20 -22.81
N TYR A 144 2.16 -1.74 -22.79
CA TYR A 144 2.96 -1.91 -23.99
C TYR A 144 2.31 -2.96 -24.92
N GLU A 145 2.15 -2.62 -26.20
CA GLU A 145 1.57 -3.47 -27.25
C GLU A 145 0.25 -4.17 -26.90
N ASN A 146 -0.58 -3.55 -26.06
CA ASN A 146 -1.88 -4.11 -25.64
C ASN A 146 -3.02 -3.10 -25.85
N PRO A 147 -3.44 -2.83 -27.11
CA PRO A 147 -4.46 -1.81 -27.38
C PRO A 147 -5.83 -2.14 -26.82
N GLU A 148 -6.18 -3.42 -26.70
CA GLU A 148 -7.46 -3.86 -26.13
C GLU A 148 -7.58 -3.48 -24.66
N MET A 149 -6.57 -3.81 -23.84
CA MET A 149 -6.55 -3.47 -22.42
C MET A 149 -6.40 -1.95 -22.21
N ASN A 150 -5.68 -1.28 -23.10
CA ASN A 150 -5.59 0.17 -23.07
C ASN A 150 -6.96 0.83 -23.27
N ALA A 151 -7.69 0.40 -24.31
CA ALA A 151 -9.04 0.92 -24.55
C ALA A 151 -10.03 0.63 -23.42
N LYS A 152 -9.82 -0.46 -22.67
CA LYS A 152 -10.67 -0.85 -21.55
C LYS A 152 -10.41 -0.01 -20.30
N HIS A 153 -9.15 0.28 -19.99
CA HIS A 153 -8.76 0.82 -18.70
C HIS A 153 -8.28 2.27 -18.73
N PHE A 154 -7.71 2.72 -19.85
CA PHE A 154 -7.18 4.08 -19.97
C PHE A 154 -8.11 4.96 -20.83
N PHE A 155 -8.33 6.18 -20.36
CA PHE A 155 -9.15 7.19 -21.04
C PHE A 155 -8.67 8.59 -20.66
N GLU A 156 -9.41 9.62 -21.02
CA GLU A 156 -9.10 11.00 -20.65
C GLU A 156 -10.28 11.64 -19.90
N VAL A 157 -9.94 12.43 -18.89
CA VAL A 157 -10.86 13.31 -18.16
C VAL A 157 -10.28 14.71 -18.21
N ASP A 158 -11.01 15.67 -18.79
CA ASP A 158 -10.60 17.07 -18.91
C ASP A 158 -9.20 17.28 -19.53
N GLY A 159 -8.80 16.39 -20.45
CA GLY A 159 -7.49 16.43 -21.10
C GLY A 159 -6.36 15.79 -20.30
N GLU A 160 -6.64 15.19 -19.15
CA GLU A 160 -5.69 14.43 -18.34
C GLU A 160 -5.92 12.91 -18.49
N ARG A 161 -4.83 12.14 -18.45
CA ARG A 161 -4.93 10.67 -18.47
C ARG A 161 -5.63 10.15 -17.25
N ALA A 162 -6.54 9.22 -17.44
CA ALA A 162 -7.32 8.57 -16.43
C ALA A 162 -7.20 7.04 -16.53
N TYR A 163 -7.34 6.36 -15.39
CA TYR A 163 -7.24 4.91 -15.28
C TYR A 163 -8.39 4.35 -14.43
N ARG A 164 -9.10 3.36 -14.97
CA ARG A 164 -10.08 2.54 -14.27
C ARG A 164 -9.36 1.45 -13.50
N THR A 165 -9.41 1.53 -12.16
CA THR A 165 -8.62 0.61 -11.31
C THR A 165 -9.24 -0.77 -11.20
N GLY A 166 -10.56 -0.89 -11.36
CA GLY A 166 -11.32 -2.09 -11.02
C GLY A 166 -11.46 -2.31 -9.51
N ASP A 167 -11.02 -1.37 -8.69
CA ASP A 167 -11.20 -1.39 -7.24
C ASP A 167 -12.44 -0.57 -6.87
N VAL A 168 -13.18 -1.01 -5.85
CA VAL A 168 -14.33 -0.29 -5.28
C VAL A 168 -13.86 0.51 -4.07
N GLY A 169 -14.38 1.71 -3.91
CA GLY A 169 -14.11 2.53 -2.74
C GLY A 169 -15.11 3.65 -2.55
N HIS A 170 -14.90 4.39 -1.48
CA HIS A 170 -15.69 5.58 -1.13
C HIS A 170 -14.83 6.59 -0.37
N PHE A 171 -15.37 7.79 -0.19
CA PHE A 171 -14.75 8.81 0.66
C PHE A 171 -15.56 9.00 1.95
N GLU A 172 -14.84 9.16 3.08
CA GLU A 172 -15.36 9.76 4.31
C GLU A 172 -14.58 11.07 4.56
N GLY A 173 -15.18 12.20 4.25
CA GLY A 173 -14.45 13.47 4.19
C GLY A 173 -13.36 13.41 3.13
N ASP A 174 -12.10 13.64 3.53
CA ASP A 174 -10.94 13.59 2.64
C ASP A 174 -10.26 12.20 2.62
N LEU A 175 -10.75 11.24 3.41
CA LEU A 175 -10.17 9.91 3.51
C LEU A 175 -10.77 8.97 2.47
N LEU A 176 -9.92 8.38 1.65
CA LEU A 176 -10.30 7.30 0.74
C LEU A 176 -10.28 5.96 1.49
N PHE A 177 -11.31 5.15 1.24
CA PHE A 177 -11.41 3.75 1.64
C PHE A 177 -11.44 2.87 0.40
N CYS A 178 -10.73 1.75 0.45
CA CYS A 178 -10.79 0.70 -0.57
C CYS A 178 -11.53 -0.51 0.01
N GLU A 179 -12.58 -0.95 -0.67
CA GLU A 179 -13.45 -2.05 -0.22
C GLU A 179 -13.10 -3.39 -0.86
N GLY A 180 -12.36 -3.35 -1.96
CA GLY A 180 -11.97 -4.54 -2.71
C GLY A 180 -12.08 -4.35 -4.21
N ARG A 181 -12.17 -5.45 -4.97
CA ARG A 181 -12.24 -5.43 -6.43
C ARG A 181 -13.65 -5.68 -6.96
N ILE A 182 -13.96 -5.04 -8.09
CA ILE A 182 -15.20 -5.28 -8.85
C ILE A 182 -15.16 -6.69 -9.47
N ASP A 183 -14.00 -7.09 -9.98
CA ASP A 183 -13.76 -8.41 -10.54
C ASP A 183 -13.09 -9.31 -9.47
N PHE A 184 -13.38 -10.62 -9.54
CA PHE A 184 -12.79 -11.63 -8.66
C PHE A 184 -11.29 -11.89 -8.99
N GLN A 185 -10.53 -10.86 -9.33
CA GLN A 185 -9.11 -11.01 -9.58
C GLN A 185 -8.36 -11.31 -8.28
N ILE A 186 -8.04 -12.58 -8.07
CA ILE A 186 -7.20 -13.04 -6.97
C ILE A 186 -5.75 -12.80 -7.39
N LYS A 187 -4.99 -12.03 -6.61
CA LYS A 187 -3.53 -11.98 -6.76
C LYS A 187 -2.99 -13.34 -6.35
N LEU A 188 -2.48 -14.12 -7.30
CA LEU A 188 -1.73 -15.35 -7.00
C LEU A 188 -0.35 -14.93 -6.48
N HIS A 189 -0.03 -15.37 -5.27
CA HIS A 189 1.27 -15.19 -4.63
C HIS A 189 2.28 -16.21 -5.10
#